data_f3c86c6599c1dc8cf6c1955a0ccf06eb
#
_entry.id   f3c86c6599c1dc8cf6c1955a0ccf06eb
#
_cell.length_a   1.000
_cell.length_b   1.000
_cell.length_c   1.000
_cell.angle_alpha   90.00
_cell.angle_beta   90.00
_cell.angle_gamma   90.00
#
_symmetry.space_group_name_H-M   'P 1'
#
loop_
_entity.id
_entity.type
_entity.pdbx_description
1 polymer ?
#
loop_
_entity_poly.entity_id
_entity_poly.type
_entity_poly.pdbx_seq_one_letter_code
_entity_poly.pdbx_strand_id
1 'polypeptide(L)'
;MEIIKQENTLRLDTQNYTTKDIELEVKECVELLKTLGVDLSKNHYVCVINPRLSHVLGNCKYLGNNWYRITLNAKYLKNGSSKAVHGTIMHEICHSAPFCMNHGPNWKNLVRKVNNAYGYSITRCTSDEEYTAFREATAKAQKYAIFCETCNKVLCRYERKAPIWSEIYNAQIHGKPMPRYCKACGTNRLKALILD
;
A
#
# COMPACT_ATOMS: atom_id res chain seq x y z
N MET A 1 38.76 -5.63 11.90
CA MET A 1 37.80 -4.91 11.05
C MET A 1 36.47 -4.90 11.81
N GLU A 2 36.31 -3.90 12.67
CA GLU A 2 35.12 -3.75 13.53
C GLU A 2 33.93 -3.34 12.66
N ILE A 3 32.94 -4.20 12.63
CA ILE A 3 31.63 -3.89 12.05
C ILE A 3 30.98 -2.92 13.03
N ILE A 4 30.89 -1.65 12.62
CA ILE A 4 30.12 -0.64 13.31
C ILE A 4 28.65 -1.08 13.25
N LYS A 5 28.22 -1.76 14.33
CA LYS A 5 26.80 -1.86 14.66
C LYS A 5 26.37 -0.46 15.13
N GLN A 6 26.02 0.40 14.19
CA GLN A 6 25.21 1.55 14.54
C GLN A 6 23.85 1.00 14.97
N GLU A 7 23.63 1.03 16.27
CA GLU A 7 22.31 0.95 16.84
C GLU A 7 21.49 2.09 16.22
N ASN A 8 20.64 1.71 15.25
CA ASN A 8 19.57 2.59 14.80
C ASN A 8 18.74 2.92 16.02
N THR A 9 18.92 4.12 16.53
CA THR A 9 18.09 4.67 17.60
C THR A 9 16.69 4.79 17.01
N LEU A 10 15.90 3.74 17.21
CA LEU A 10 14.47 3.71 16.88
C LEU A 10 13.82 4.89 17.56
N ARG A 11 13.45 5.91 16.78
CA ARG A 11 12.55 6.96 17.26
C ARG A 11 11.23 6.30 17.62
N LEU A 12 10.96 6.20 18.90
CA LEU A 12 9.77 5.59 19.50
C LEU A 12 8.54 6.51 19.48
N ASP A 13 8.41 7.43 18.51
CA ASP A 13 7.22 8.28 18.43
C ASP A 13 6.68 8.33 17.00
N THR A 14 5.77 7.40 16.73
CA THR A 14 5.06 7.24 15.44
C THR A 14 3.95 8.27 15.22
N GLN A 15 3.81 9.30 16.03
CA GLN A 15 2.56 10.04 16.03
C GLN A 15 2.44 11.19 15.01
N ASN A 16 3.52 11.75 14.46
CA ASN A 16 3.38 12.88 13.52
C ASN A 16 4.55 13.00 12.52
N TYR A 17 4.68 12.07 11.58
CA TYR A 17 5.56 12.28 10.44
C TYR A 17 5.19 13.56 9.69
N THR A 18 6.16 14.46 9.56
CA THR A 18 6.06 15.62 8.69
C THR A 18 6.69 15.32 7.33
N THR A 19 6.44 16.15 6.34
CA THR A 19 7.12 16.06 5.03
C THR A 19 8.63 16.14 5.19
N LYS A 20 9.13 16.95 6.15
CA LYS A 20 10.54 17.08 6.45
C LYS A 20 11.17 15.80 7.00
N ASP A 21 10.44 15.07 7.82
CA ASP A 21 10.90 13.78 8.33
C ASP A 21 11.03 12.77 7.18
N ILE A 22 10.08 12.74 6.25
CA ILE A 22 10.16 11.89 5.06
C ILE A 22 11.34 12.29 4.16
N GLU A 23 11.62 13.58 4.02
CA GLU A 23 12.79 14.06 3.25
C GLU A 23 14.11 13.60 3.86
N LEU A 24 14.20 13.53 5.18
CA LEU A 24 15.38 12.98 5.88
C LEU A 24 15.53 11.48 5.64
N GLU A 25 14.45 10.73 5.80
CA GLU A 25 14.41 9.29 5.52
C GLU A 25 14.77 8.98 4.04
N VAL A 26 14.28 9.79 3.10
CA VAL A 26 14.63 9.67 1.67
C VAL A 26 16.12 9.86 1.46
N LYS A 27 16.74 10.86 2.09
CA LYS A 27 18.19 11.09 2.00
C LYS A 27 18.98 9.89 2.55
N GLU A 28 18.56 9.34 3.68
CA GLU A 28 19.16 8.16 4.27
C GLU A 28 19.05 6.96 3.31
N CYS A 29 17.88 6.70 2.75
CA CYS A 29 17.68 5.63 1.76
C CYS A 29 18.59 5.79 0.52
N VAL A 30 18.77 7.02 0.03
CA VAL A 30 19.67 7.32 -1.10
C VAL A 30 21.13 7.01 -0.75
N GLU A 31 21.59 7.40 0.44
CA GLU A 31 22.96 7.08 0.89
C GLU A 31 23.15 5.58 1.08
N LEU A 32 22.18 4.87 1.64
CA LEU A 32 22.24 3.39 1.75
C LEU A 32 22.33 2.73 0.36
N LEU A 33 21.57 3.19 -0.63
CA LEU A 33 21.65 2.65 -1.99
C LEU A 33 23.01 2.95 -2.65
N LYS A 34 23.59 4.11 -2.38
CA LYS A 34 24.92 4.47 -2.86
C LYS A 34 26.00 3.52 -2.36
N THR A 35 25.94 3.05 -1.11
CA THR A 35 26.89 2.04 -0.58
C THR A 35 26.75 0.68 -1.29
N LEU A 36 25.60 0.42 -1.93
CA LEU A 36 25.38 -0.78 -2.77
C LEU A 36 25.76 -0.56 -4.24
N GLY A 37 26.39 0.59 -4.57
CA GLY A 37 26.82 0.93 -5.93
C GLY A 37 25.71 1.48 -6.81
N VAL A 38 24.59 1.95 -6.22
CA VAL A 38 23.49 2.59 -6.96
C VAL A 38 23.65 4.10 -6.87
N ASP A 39 24.04 4.73 -7.96
CA ASP A 39 24.19 6.19 -8.01
C ASP A 39 22.84 6.86 -8.33
N LEU A 40 22.32 7.58 -7.34
CA LEU A 40 21.13 8.41 -7.43
C LEU A 40 21.43 9.91 -7.23
N SER A 41 22.70 10.32 -7.36
CA SER A 41 23.18 11.69 -7.08
C SER A 41 22.50 12.76 -7.94
N LYS A 42 22.01 12.39 -9.12
CA LYS A 42 21.30 13.30 -10.04
C LYS A 42 19.78 13.33 -9.80
N ASN A 43 19.26 12.47 -8.92
CA ASN A 43 17.83 12.40 -8.66
C ASN A 43 17.41 13.45 -7.63
N HIS A 44 16.27 14.07 -7.89
CA HIS A 44 15.63 15.05 -7.01
C HIS A 44 14.30 14.50 -6.53
N TYR A 45 13.98 14.73 -5.26
CA TYR A 45 12.79 14.15 -4.65
C TYR A 45 11.87 15.23 -4.08
N VAL A 46 10.57 15.08 -4.35
CA VAL A 46 9.48 15.83 -3.71
C VAL A 46 8.67 14.87 -2.88
N CYS A 47 8.60 15.09 -1.59
CA CYS A 47 7.87 14.24 -0.66
C CYS A 47 6.48 14.81 -0.39
N VAL A 48 5.46 13.94 -0.39
CA VAL A 48 4.05 14.30 -0.18
C VAL A 48 3.39 13.33 0.76
N ILE A 49 2.71 13.85 1.78
CA ILE A 49 1.80 13.07 2.62
C ILE A 49 0.39 13.22 2.07
N ASN A 50 -0.24 12.10 1.66
CA ASN A 50 -1.56 12.13 1.04
C ASN A 50 -2.62 11.42 1.90
N PRO A 51 -3.58 12.16 2.48
CA PRO A 51 -4.65 11.59 3.30
C PRO A 51 -5.71 10.85 2.47
N ARG A 52 -5.71 10.99 1.15
CA ARG A 52 -6.68 10.36 0.24
C ARG A 52 -6.21 9.02 -0.32
N LEU A 53 -4.95 8.65 -0.12
CA LEU A 53 -4.49 7.30 -0.45
C LEU A 53 -5.24 6.28 0.41
N SER A 54 -5.83 5.26 -0.22
CA SER A 54 -6.65 4.26 0.46
C SER A 54 -6.20 2.81 0.24
N HIS A 55 -5.42 2.54 -0.82
CA HIS A 55 -5.09 1.17 -1.24
C HIS A 55 -3.60 0.88 -1.32
N VAL A 56 -2.75 1.89 -1.14
CA VAL A 56 -1.30 1.75 -1.17
C VAL A 56 -0.67 2.49 0.00
N LEU A 57 0.48 2.03 0.47
CA LEU A 57 1.23 2.65 1.56
C LEU A 57 2.03 3.85 1.05
N GLY A 58 2.57 3.74 -0.15
CA GLY A 58 3.29 4.78 -0.85
C GLY A 58 3.23 4.62 -2.37
N ASN A 59 3.78 5.57 -3.09
CA ASN A 59 4.10 5.44 -4.50
C ASN A 59 5.26 6.36 -4.91
N CYS A 60 6.01 5.94 -5.91
CA CYS A 60 7.03 6.71 -6.59
C CYS A 60 6.54 7.10 -7.99
N LYS A 61 6.55 8.39 -8.33
CA LYS A 61 6.20 8.89 -9.65
C LYS A 61 7.33 9.70 -10.25
N TYR A 62 7.80 9.32 -11.44
CA TYR A 62 8.72 10.13 -12.23
C TYR A 62 8.01 11.36 -12.80
N LEU A 63 8.61 12.53 -12.64
CA LEU A 63 8.10 13.83 -13.06
C LEU A 63 8.83 14.44 -14.27
N GLY A 64 9.89 13.79 -14.75
CA GLY A 64 10.80 14.33 -15.76
C GLY A 64 12.06 14.92 -15.13
N ASN A 65 13.14 15.08 -15.93
CA ASN A 65 14.39 15.73 -15.54
C ASN A 65 14.99 15.25 -14.20
N ASN A 66 14.96 13.93 -13.97
CA ASN A 66 15.39 13.28 -12.73
C ASN A 66 14.63 13.71 -11.46
N TRP A 67 13.45 14.30 -11.61
CA TRP A 67 12.55 14.57 -10.50
C TRP A 67 11.61 13.38 -10.23
N TYR A 68 11.49 13.03 -8.97
CA TYR A 68 10.61 11.96 -8.48
C TYR A 68 9.73 12.48 -7.36
N ARG A 69 8.47 12.09 -7.37
CA ARG A 69 7.56 12.35 -6.26
C ARG A 69 7.38 11.07 -5.46
N ILE A 70 7.75 11.14 -4.20
CA ILE A 70 7.49 10.09 -3.21
C ILE A 70 6.24 10.50 -2.45
N THR A 71 5.18 9.72 -2.58
CA THR A 71 3.92 9.99 -1.87
C THR A 71 3.69 8.90 -0.84
N LEU A 72 3.43 9.26 0.41
CA LEU A 72 3.12 8.33 1.49
C LEU A 72 1.68 8.52 1.99
N ASN A 73 1.09 7.43 2.41
CA ASN A 73 -0.27 7.40 2.95
C ASN A 73 -0.29 7.97 4.38
N ALA A 74 -1.03 9.07 4.59
CA ALA A 74 -1.09 9.74 5.88
C ALA A 74 -1.61 8.84 7.03
N LYS A 75 -2.53 7.91 6.73
CA LYS A 75 -3.04 6.97 7.74
C LYS A 75 -2.00 5.90 8.10
N TYR A 76 -1.24 5.46 7.10
CA TYR A 76 -0.14 4.53 7.33
C TYR A 76 0.95 5.14 8.20
N LEU A 77 1.32 6.40 7.94
CA LEU A 77 2.32 7.11 8.75
C LEU A 77 1.92 7.24 10.23
N LYS A 78 0.61 7.27 10.53
CA LYS A 78 0.12 7.33 11.91
C LYS A 78 0.15 5.98 12.63
N ASN A 79 0.05 4.87 11.92
CA ASN A 79 -0.18 3.55 12.49
C ASN A 79 0.96 2.55 12.20
N GLY A 80 1.85 2.86 11.25
CA GLY A 80 2.99 2.01 10.92
C GLY A 80 4.14 2.19 11.91
N SER A 81 4.89 1.12 12.17
CA SER A 81 6.15 1.23 12.91
C SER A 81 7.18 2.03 12.10
N SER A 82 8.13 2.68 12.77
CA SER A 82 9.20 3.43 12.10
C SER A 82 9.97 2.54 11.10
N LYS A 83 10.22 1.29 11.46
CA LYS A 83 10.89 0.31 10.57
C LYS A 83 10.09 0.03 9.31
N ALA A 84 8.76 -0.15 9.43
CA ALA A 84 7.89 -0.40 8.30
C ALA A 84 7.75 0.83 7.38
N VAL A 85 7.64 2.02 7.97
CA VAL A 85 7.62 3.30 7.23
C VAL A 85 8.91 3.49 6.46
N HIS A 86 10.06 3.31 7.10
CA HIS A 86 11.38 3.39 6.45
C HIS A 86 11.53 2.34 5.33
N GLY A 87 11.08 1.10 5.57
CA GLY A 87 11.06 0.05 4.54
C GLY A 87 10.18 0.41 3.33
N THR A 88 9.03 1.07 3.56
CA THR A 88 8.17 1.58 2.49
C THR A 88 8.85 2.71 1.73
N ILE A 89 9.51 3.65 2.41
CA ILE A 89 10.27 4.72 1.75
C ILE A 89 11.40 4.12 0.89
N MET A 90 12.16 3.16 1.42
CA MET A 90 13.20 2.45 0.68
C MET A 90 12.63 1.73 -0.57
N HIS A 91 11.44 1.09 -0.46
CA HIS A 91 10.74 0.50 -1.60
C HIS A 91 10.50 1.53 -2.72
N GLU A 92 9.97 2.70 -2.34
CA GLU A 92 9.66 3.77 -3.29
C GLU A 92 10.94 4.40 -3.89
N ILE A 93 12.01 4.54 -3.11
CA ILE A 93 13.30 5.04 -3.60
C ILE A 93 13.97 4.03 -4.55
N CYS A 94 13.82 2.73 -4.33
CA CYS A 94 14.28 1.70 -5.28
C CYS A 94 13.65 1.87 -6.66
N HIS A 95 12.42 2.41 -6.76
CA HIS A 95 11.80 2.72 -8.05
C HIS A 95 12.49 3.85 -8.81
N SER A 96 13.23 4.74 -8.14
CA SER A 96 13.98 5.81 -8.79
C SER A 96 15.33 5.37 -9.36
N ALA A 97 15.75 4.12 -9.08
CA ALA A 97 16.98 3.57 -9.66
C ALA A 97 16.78 3.24 -11.15
N PRO A 98 17.86 3.25 -11.96
CA PRO A 98 17.78 2.95 -13.39
C PRO A 98 17.07 1.62 -13.67
N PHE A 99 16.11 1.63 -14.59
CA PHE A 99 15.32 0.47 -15.01
C PHE A 99 14.47 -0.19 -13.90
N CYS A 100 14.21 0.52 -12.80
CA CYS A 100 13.48 -0.01 -11.63
C CYS A 100 12.08 0.59 -11.43
N MET A 101 11.55 1.39 -12.39
CA MET A 101 10.21 2.02 -12.27
C MET A 101 9.04 1.03 -12.12
N ASN A 102 9.26 -0.23 -12.43
CA ASN A 102 8.29 -1.30 -12.18
C ASN A 102 8.95 -2.40 -11.35
N HIS A 103 8.14 -3.33 -10.82
CA HIS A 103 8.63 -4.46 -10.03
C HIS A 103 9.21 -5.60 -10.90
N GLY A 104 9.90 -5.24 -12.00
CA GLY A 104 10.57 -6.16 -12.91
C GLY A 104 11.86 -6.78 -12.31
N PRO A 105 12.64 -7.51 -13.13
CA PRO A 105 13.85 -8.19 -12.68
C PRO A 105 14.89 -7.26 -12.02
N ASN A 106 15.10 -6.05 -12.58
CA ASN A 106 16.06 -5.10 -12.06
C ASN A 106 15.67 -4.62 -10.65
N TRP A 107 14.40 -4.22 -10.44
CA TRP A 107 13.89 -3.84 -9.14
C TRP A 107 14.00 -4.99 -8.14
N LYS A 108 13.57 -6.21 -8.50
CA LYS A 108 13.68 -7.40 -7.64
C LYS A 108 15.12 -7.70 -7.22
N ASN A 109 16.07 -7.55 -8.15
CA ASN A 109 17.49 -7.75 -7.86
C ASN A 109 18.02 -6.68 -6.90
N LEU A 110 17.64 -5.42 -7.11
CA LEU A 110 18.03 -4.32 -6.23
C LEU A 110 17.46 -4.53 -4.82
N VAL A 111 16.16 -4.79 -4.69
CA VAL A 111 15.51 -5.01 -3.41
C VAL A 111 16.10 -6.21 -2.67
N ARG A 112 16.46 -7.30 -3.37
CA ARG A 112 17.15 -8.44 -2.75
C ARG A 112 18.50 -8.03 -2.15
N LYS A 113 19.28 -7.17 -2.84
CA LYS A 113 20.54 -6.63 -2.30
C LYS A 113 20.29 -5.78 -1.05
N VAL A 114 19.28 -4.90 -1.09
CA VAL A 114 18.86 -4.05 0.03
C VAL A 114 18.45 -4.89 1.22
N ASN A 115 17.57 -5.88 1.03
CA ASN A 115 17.12 -6.78 2.08
C ASN A 115 18.30 -7.53 2.75
N ASN A 116 19.21 -8.05 1.93
CA ASN A 116 20.38 -8.80 2.44
C ASN A 116 21.37 -7.91 3.19
N ALA A 117 21.57 -6.67 2.74
CA ALA A 117 22.55 -5.77 3.32
C ALA A 117 22.07 -5.14 4.64
N TYR A 118 20.76 -4.82 4.73
CA TYR A 118 20.22 -4.01 5.81
C TYR A 118 19.11 -4.68 6.62
N GLY A 119 18.78 -5.95 6.34
CA GLY A 119 17.77 -6.70 7.10
C GLY A 119 16.35 -6.23 6.90
N TYR A 120 16.04 -5.62 5.74
CA TYR A 120 14.67 -5.35 5.34
C TYR A 120 13.96 -6.60 4.84
N SER A 121 12.64 -6.54 4.81
CA SER A 121 11.77 -7.56 4.21
C SER A 121 10.92 -6.96 3.09
N ILE A 122 11.52 -6.08 2.27
CA ILE A 122 10.82 -5.39 1.19
C ILE A 122 10.42 -6.40 0.12
N THR A 123 9.14 -6.39 -0.27
CA THR A 123 8.56 -7.21 -1.33
C THR A 123 7.73 -6.34 -2.28
N ARG A 124 7.31 -6.90 -3.41
CA ARG A 124 6.43 -6.22 -4.37
C ARG A 124 5.09 -5.82 -3.75
N CYS A 125 4.54 -6.70 -2.94
CA CYS A 125 3.27 -6.48 -2.25
C CYS A 125 3.54 -6.61 -0.77
N THR A 126 3.15 -5.63 0.01
CA THR A 126 3.22 -5.74 1.46
C THR A 126 2.24 -6.82 1.89
N SER A 127 2.76 -8.01 2.18
CA SER A 127 1.99 -9.15 2.72
C SER A 127 2.06 -9.19 4.24
N ASP A 128 2.59 -8.14 4.85
CA ASP A 128 2.91 -8.09 6.27
C ASP A 128 1.67 -8.04 7.14
N GLU A 129 1.77 -8.67 8.31
CA GLU A 129 0.82 -8.53 9.41
C GLU A 129 0.54 -7.06 9.71
N GLU A 130 1.56 -6.17 9.60
CA GLU A 130 1.41 -4.72 9.75
C GLU A 130 0.51 -4.08 8.70
N TYR A 131 0.57 -4.52 7.43
CA TYR A 131 -0.35 -4.02 6.40
C TYR A 131 -1.77 -4.54 6.63
N THR A 132 -1.91 -5.76 7.09
CA THR A 132 -3.21 -6.33 7.46
C THR A 132 -3.79 -5.58 8.65
N ALA A 133 -3.01 -5.37 9.71
CA ALA A 133 -3.39 -4.57 10.86
C ALA A 133 -3.74 -3.12 10.49
N PHE A 134 -2.95 -2.50 9.58
CA PHE A 134 -3.26 -1.17 9.05
C PHE A 134 -4.59 -1.16 8.28
N ARG A 135 -4.84 -2.15 7.43
CA ARG A 135 -6.11 -2.27 6.70
C ARG A 135 -7.28 -2.45 7.65
N GLU A 136 -7.14 -3.30 8.65
CA GLU A 136 -8.16 -3.53 9.68
C GLU A 136 -8.43 -2.27 10.50
N ALA A 137 -7.37 -1.60 10.99
CA ALA A 137 -7.49 -0.36 11.76
C ALA A 137 -8.05 0.83 10.96
N THR A 138 -7.86 0.82 9.61
CA THR A 138 -8.34 1.89 8.73
C THR A 138 -9.58 1.49 7.92
N ALA A 139 -10.02 0.24 8.03
CA ALA A 139 -11.22 -0.23 7.40
C ALA A 139 -12.42 0.57 7.93
N LYS A 140 -13.06 1.31 7.03
CA LYS A 140 -14.37 1.88 7.35
C LYS A 140 -15.36 0.76 7.48
N ALA A 141 -16.31 0.92 8.40
CA ALA A 141 -17.41 -0.03 8.54
C ALA A 141 -18.04 -0.30 7.17
N GLN A 142 -17.97 -1.53 6.73
CA GLN A 142 -18.57 -1.96 5.47
C GLN A 142 -20.06 -2.13 5.70
N LYS A 143 -20.83 -1.16 5.24
CA LYS A 143 -22.27 -1.07 5.50
C LYS A 143 -23.13 -1.86 4.51
N TYR A 144 -22.57 -2.32 3.42
CA TYR A 144 -23.31 -2.97 2.34
C TYR A 144 -22.59 -4.23 1.88
N ALA A 145 -23.36 -5.29 1.62
CA ALA A 145 -22.82 -6.54 1.09
C ALA A 145 -23.72 -7.12 -0.02
N ILE A 146 -23.13 -7.95 -0.88
CA ILE A 146 -23.85 -8.83 -1.80
C ILE A 146 -23.57 -10.26 -1.35
N PHE A 147 -24.64 -11.00 -1.15
CA PHE A 147 -24.64 -12.36 -0.67
C PHE A 147 -25.28 -13.29 -1.70
N CYS A 148 -24.76 -14.51 -1.83
CA CYS A 148 -25.39 -15.56 -2.62
C CYS A 148 -26.08 -16.56 -1.70
N GLU A 149 -27.42 -16.67 -1.82
CA GLU A 149 -28.22 -17.56 -0.99
C GLU A 149 -27.99 -19.05 -1.31
N THR A 150 -27.52 -19.38 -2.52
CA THR A 150 -27.30 -20.78 -2.93
C THR A 150 -26.02 -21.36 -2.37
N CYS A 151 -24.90 -20.62 -2.46
CA CYS A 151 -23.60 -21.11 -1.97
C CYS A 151 -23.17 -20.48 -0.63
N ASN A 152 -24.04 -19.71 0.01
CA ASN A 152 -23.82 -19.04 1.30
C ASN A 152 -22.54 -18.21 1.38
N LYS A 153 -22.12 -17.59 0.26
CA LYS A 153 -20.91 -16.75 0.20
C LYS A 153 -21.26 -15.29 0.15
N VAL A 154 -20.54 -14.48 0.94
CA VAL A 154 -20.46 -13.03 0.73
C VAL A 154 -19.55 -12.80 -0.47
N LEU A 155 -20.12 -12.22 -1.53
CA LEU A 155 -19.42 -11.99 -2.80
C LEU A 155 -18.63 -10.70 -2.79
N CYS A 156 -19.20 -9.65 -2.20
CA CYS A 156 -18.57 -8.33 -2.11
C CYS A 156 -19.08 -7.60 -0.87
N ARG A 157 -18.24 -6.67 -0.37
CA ARG A 157 -18.60 -5.74 0.69
C ARG A 157 -18.23 -4.33 0.28
N TYR A 158 -18.99 -3.32 0.71
CA TYR A 158 -18.82 -1.93 0.32
C TYR A 158 -19.03 -0.97 1.51
N GLU A 159 -18.28 0.11 1.55
CA GLU A 159 -18.46 1.23 2.51
C GLU A 159 -19.66 2.11 2.15
N ARG A 160 -19.95 2.20 0.84
CA ARG A 160 -21.04 2.99 0.27
C ARG A 160 -21.86 2.14 -0.69
N LYS A 161 -23.09 2.56 -0.99
CA LYS A 161 -23.94 1.91 -2.00
C LYS A 161 -23.22 1.89 -3.35
N ALA A 162 -22.70 0.74 -3.75
CA ALA A 162 -22.10 0.56 -5.07
C ALA A 162 -23.22 0.43 -6.13
N PRO A 163 -22.99 0.83 -7.40
CA PRO A 163 -24.00 0.69 -8.46
C PRO A 163 -24.55 -0.73 -8.56
N ILE A 164 -23.69 -1.73 -8.58
CA ILE A 164 -24.08 -3.15 -8.62
C ILE A 164 -24.90 -3.57 -7.40
N TRP A 165 -24.60 -3.06 -6.21
CA TRP A 165 -25.37 -3.32 -4.99
C TRP A 165 -26.77 -2.72 -5.15
N SER A 166 -26.87 -1.47 -5.66
CA SER A 166 -28.14 -0.79 -5.88
C SER A 166 -29.00 -1.48 -6.95
N GLU A 167 -28.39 -2.00 -8.02
CA GLU A 167 -29.09 -2.79 -9.04
C GLU A 167 -29.75 -4.04 -8.42
N ILE A 168 -28.98 -4.80 -7.63
CA ILE A 168 -29.46 -6.03 -6.98
C ILE A 168 -30.53 -5.69 -5.95
N TYR A 169 -30.32 -4.65 -5.13
CA TYR A 169 -31.28 -4.20 -4.13
C TYR A 169 -32.61 -3.79 -4.76
N ASN A 170 -32.57 -2.99 -5.84
CA ASN A 170 -33.77 -2.58 -6.56
C ASN A 170 -34.51 -3.76 -7.19
N ALA A 171 -33.79 -4.72 -7.76
CA ALA A 171 -34.42 -5.95 -8.27
C ALA A 171 -35.11 -6.74 -7.15
N GLN A 172 -34.44 -6.84 -5.98
CA GLN A 172 -34.96 -7.54 -4.81
C GLN A 172 -36.25 -6.92 -4.26
N ILE A 173 -36.30 -5.58 -4.06
CA ILE A 173 -37.46 -4.92 -3.46
C ILE A 173 -38.66 -4.79 -4.41
N HIS A 174 -38.41 -4.79 -5.73
CA HIS A 174 -39.46 -4.64 -6.74
C HIS A 174 -39.84 -5.96 -7.41
N GLY A 175 -39.33 -7.11 -6.93
CA GLY A 175 -39.62 -8.42 -7.50
C GLY A 175 -39.19 -8.59 -8.96
N LYS A 176 -38.18 -7.81 -9.41
CA LYS A 176 -37.68 -7.83 -10.78
C LYS A 176 -36.69 -8.99 -10.98
N PRO A 177 -36.50 -9.46 -12.24
CA PRO A 177 -35.45 -10.41 -12.54
C PRO A 177 -34.10 -9.92 -12.04
N MET A 178 -33.33 -10.83 -11.38
CA MET A 178 -32.01 -10.49 -10.87
C MET A 178 -31.04 -10.18 -12.00
N PRO A 179 -30.42 -8.99 -12.04
CA PRO A 179 -29.59 -8.55 -13.17
C PRO A 179 -28.21 -9.21 -13.22
N ARG A 180 -27.86 -9.98 -12.21
CA ARG A 180 -26.53 -10.59 -12.02
C ARG A 180 -26.65 -12.03 -11.53
N TYR A 181 -25.55 -12.76 -11.65
CA TYR A 181 -25.41 -14.13 -11.16
C TYR A 181 -24.14 -14.31 -10.35
N CYS A 182 -24.13 -15.28 -9.48
CA CYS A 182 -22.96 -15.69 -8.71
C CYS A 182 -21.97 -16.42 -9.59
N LYS A 183 -20.76 -15.90 -9.76
CA LYS A 183 -19.72 -16.54 -10.55
C LYS A 183 -19.24 -17.87 -9.97
N ALA A 184 -19.44 -18.12 -8.67
CA ALA A 184 -18.97 -19.33 -8.01
C ALA A 184 -19.92 -20.53 -8.24
N CYS A 185 -21.24 -20.31 -8.33
CA CYS A 185 -22.22 -21.38 -8.47
C CYS A 185 -23.26 -21.19 -9.59
N GLY A 186 -23.11 -20.14 -10.42
CA GLY A 186 -23.96 -19.88 -11.58
C GLY A 186 -25.37 -19.41 -11.28
N THR A 187 -25.78 -19.33 -10.01
CA THR A 187 -27.16 -18.94 -9.63
C THR A 187 -27.35 -17.42 -9.71
N ASN A 188 -28.59 -16.99 -9.94
CA ASN A 188 -29.03 -15.60 -9.82
C ASN A 188 -29.68 -15.29 -8.46
N ARG A 189 -29.64 -16.19 -7.48
CA ARG A 189 -30.18 -15.99 -6.12
C ARG A 189 -29.23 -15.14 -5.29
N LEU A 190 -29.16 -13.85 -5.66
CA LEU A 190 -28.34 -12.86 -4.98
C LEU A 190 -29.19 -12.00 -4.05
N LYS A 191 -28.60 -11.56 -2.96
CA LYS A 191 -29.22 -10.68 -1.98
C LYS A 191 -28.31 -9.49 -1.65
N ALA A 192 -28.86 -8.30 -1.72
CA ALA A 192 -28.22 -7.08 -1.23
C ALA A 192 -28.55 -6.92 0.25
N LEU A 193 -27.51 -6.81 1.08
CA LEU A 193 -27.64 -6.68 2.53
C LEU A 193 -27.13 -5.30 2.97
N ILE A 194 -27.80 -4.72 3.96
CA ILE A 194 -27.27 -3.64 4.80
C ILE A 194 -26.70 -4.33 6.04
N LEU A 195 -25.46 -4.01 6.36
CA LEU A 195 -24.76 -4.52 7.54
C LEU A 195 -24.88 -3.48 8.65
N ASP A 196 -25.19 -3.89 9.85
CA ASP A 196 -25.24 -3.04 11.04
C ASP A 196 -23.84 -2.71 11.56
#